data_e8067bd7add566d5a1579b1aad04a236
#
_entry.id   e8067bd7add566d5a1579b1aad04a236
#
_cell.length_a   1.000
_cell.length_b   1.000
_cell.length_c   1.000
_cell.angle_alpha   90.00
_cell.angle_beta   90.00
_cell.angle_gamma   90.00
#
_symmetry.space_group_name_H-M   'P 1'
#
loop_
_entity.id
_entity.type
_entity.pdbx_description
1 polymer ?
#
loop_
_entity_poly.entity_id
_entity_poly.type
_entity_poly.pdbx_seq_one_letter_code
_entity_poly.pdbx_strand_id
1 'polypeptide(L)'
;MSIIPLETELSSLYALFDINGDGAITPTEVEQVLNSMSGIIAEQEAKALRQFIDSQADVSREDFLRWASKQPGLGTHQLLRDLFQLVDTDGSGCLSHDELSLMVSLLGTAEASIDSQELLERLDRDGNGRISVDEFLTLLEDHNRLNCSLADLKRLKKSMVQISSTAGLSGVSLVEVDCDLGAGKPGAGAGIEMLKSAVKHQQDLQKMSAGLIAEIREGQTPSAHAATTGKSTTPHARHIKTIAGVMQDAANLVCSTLQQQSFPIVLAGDHSTAASTIAGIRRAHPQSRLGVIWIDAHADIHSPFTTPSGNMHGMPLAIACGHDNLSEAMNDPDPVTRQLWKDLQQLHGLESAAIDFRDLIYVGVRDTEAAEDATLARYSIPVISTEEVRGDGAINAANRCLSHLADVDLIYVTFDVDALDSTICKGTGTPVPGGLWAHEAVLLLRKLLSDPRVCCWEICEINPYLDELNTLAELSLGIFRAGLEVLEERFSSRASSHAS
;
A
#
# COMPACT_ATOMS: atom_id res chain seq x y z
N MET A 1 31.74 5.74 26.60
CA MET A 1 30.50 6.22 27.23
C MET A 1 29.47 6.41 26.16
N SER A 2 28.61 5.49 25.95
CA SER A 2 27.28 5.68 25.38
C SER A 2 26.56 4.32 25.31
N ILE A 3 25.98 3.89 26.42
CA ILE A 3 25.17 2.64 26.54
C ILE A 3 23.67 2.95 26.31
N ILE A 4 23.33 4.23 26.17
CA ILE A 4 21.94 4.70 26.13
C ILE A 4 21.18 4.36 24.84
N PRO A 5 21.74 4.29 23.62
CA PRO A 5 20.99 3.94 22.42
C PRO A 5 20.52 2.47 22.39
N LEU A 6 21.33 1.53 22.86
CA LEU A 6 21.02 0.10 22.87
C LEU A 6 19.86 -0.23 23.82
N GLU A 7 19.84 0.41 25.00
CA GLU A 7 18.78 0.19 26.00
C GLU A 7 17.40 0.70 25.54
N THR A 8 17.37 1.81 24.82
CA THR A 8 16.12 2.36 24.26
C THR A 8 15.57 1.49 23.16
N GLU A 9 16.44 0.93 22.30
CA GLU A 9 16.03 0.05 21.21
C GLU A 9 15.57 -1.31 21.68
N LEU A 10 16.29 -1.90 22.62
CA LEU A 10 15.89 -3.15 23.26
C LEU A 10 14.60 -2.97 24.07
N SER A 11 14.35 -1.76 24.63
CA SER A 11 13.09 -1.44 25.31
C SER A 11 11.92 -1.34 24.34
N SER A 12 12.12 -0.82 23.15
CA SER A 12 11.10 -0.80 22.09
C SER A 12 10.81 -2.21 21.58
N LEU A 13 11.85 -3.05 21.49
CA LEU A 13 11.69 -4.46 21.13
C LEU A 13 10.94 -5.23 22.24
N TYR A 14 11.23 -4.96 23.51
CA TYR A 14 10.47 -5.54 24.62
C TYR A 14 8.99 -5.18 24.58
N ALA A 15 8.66 -3.91 24.36
CA ALA A 15 7.29 -3.43 24.26
C ALA A 15 6.53 -4.04 23.04
N LEU A 16 7.24 -4.53 22.04
CA LEU A 16 6.63 -5.25 20.91
C LEU A 16 6.18 -6.65 21.33
N PHE A 17 6.92 -7.31 22.25
CA PHE A 17 6.61 -8.65 22.73
C PHE A 17 5.68 -8.65 23.95
N ASP A 18 5.66 -7.62 24.76
CA ASP A 18 4.70 -7.41 25.86
C ASP A 18 3.39 -6.82 25.29
N ILE A 19 2.58 -7.69 24.66
CA ILE A 19 1.38 -7.28 23.90
C ILE A 19 0.30 -6.74 24.82
N ASN A 20 0.17 -7.30 26.03
CA ASN A 20 -0.88 -6.96 26.98
C ASN A 20 -0.45 -5.81 27.94
N GLY A 21 0.83 -5.42 27.92
CA GLY A 21 1.39 -4.33 28.72
C GLY A 21 1.49 -4.64 30.22
N ASP A 22 1.54 -5.94 30.62
CA ASP A 22 1.59 -6.35 32.03
C ASP A 22 3.01 -6.36 32.62
N GLY A 23 4.01 -6.11 31.78
CA GLY A 23 5.42 -6.04 32.17
C GLY A 23 6.14 -7.39 32.21
N ALA A 24 5.55 -8.43 31.60
CA ALA A 24 6.17 -9.74 31.44
C ALA A 24 5.92 -10.30 30.02
N ILE A 25 6.92 -10.90 29.40
CA ILE A 25 6.75 -11.57 28.11
C ILE A 25 6.46 -13.05 28.33
N THR A 26 5.34 -13.53 27.81
CA THR A 26 4.91 -14.92 27.88
C THR A 26 5.25 -15.68 26.59
N PRO A 27 5.35 -17.04 26.62
CA PRO A 27 5.52 -17.85 25.40
C PRO A 27 4.44 -17.59 24.33
N THR A 28 3.20 -17.35 24.76
CA THR A 28 2.08 -17.07 23.84
C THR A 28 2.25 -15.76 23.10
N GLU A 29 2.70 -14.70 23.76
CA GLU A 29 2.97 -13.40 23.15
C GLU A 29 4.16 -13.50 22.19
N VAL A 30 5.21 -14.24 22.55
CA VAL A 30 6.35 -14.49 21.65
C VAL A 30 5.92 -15.19 20.38
N GLU A 31 5.11 -16.24 20.46
CA GLU A 31 4.62 -16.93 19.29
C GLU A 31 3.72 -16.03 18.42
N GLN A 32 2.87 -15.19 19.03
CA GLN A 32 2.08 -14.22 18.28
C GLN A 32 2.97 -13.22 17.52
N VAL A 33 3.99 -12.66 18.17
CA VAL A 33 4.91 -11.72 17.52
C VAL A 33 5.76 -12.44 16.47
N LEU A 34 6.34 -13.60 16.77
CA LEU A 34 7.15 -14.35 15.81
C LEU A 34 6.35 -14.79 14.58
N ASN A 35 5.09 -15.18 14.76
CA ASN A 35 4.21 -15.50 13.65
C ASN A 35 3.87 -14.25 12.81
N SER A 36 3.66 -13.10 13.46
CA SER A 36 3.46 -11.82 12.76
C SER A 36 4.73 -11.28 12.08
N MET A 37 5.91 -11.76 12.49
CA MET A 37 7.22 -11.36 11.99
C MET A 37 7.92 -12.47 11.19
N SER A 38 7.20 -13.53 10.80
CA SER A 38 7.79 -14.63 10.04
C SER A 38 8.32 -14.10 8.69
N GLY A 39 9.62 -14.36 8.43
CA GLY A 39 10.35 -13.79 7.29
C GLY A 39 11.09 -12.47 7.58
N ILE A 40 10.87 -11.84 8.73
CA ILE A 40 11.59 -10.62 9.17
C ILE A 40 12.70 -10.96 10.17
N ILE A 41 12.47 -11.97 11.00
CA ILE A 41 13.47 -12.48 11.96
C ILE A 41 14.09 -13.75 11.38
N ALA A 42 15.41 -13.83 11.37
CA ALA A 42 16.09 -15.04 10.90
C ALA A 42 15.68 -16.26 11.77
N GLU A 43 15.50 -17.41 11.13
CA GLU A 43 15.00 -18.62 11.80
C GLU A 43 15.85 -19.03 13.02
N GLN A 44 17.16 -18.76 12.98
CA GLN A 44 18.06 -19.00 14.11
C GLN A 44 17.78 -18.09 15.30
N GLU A 45 17.45 -16.83 15.05
CA GLU A 45 17.12 -15.82 16.08
C GLU A 45 15.75 -16.11 16.69
N ALA A 46 14.76 -16.46 15.88
CA ALA A 46 13.45 -16.88 16.34
C ALA A 46 13.56 -18.14 17.23
N LYS A 47 14.41 -19.10 16.84
CA LYS A 47 14.69 -20.30 17.62
C LYS A 47 15.40 -19.98 18.94
N ALA A 48 16.37 -19.07 18.94
CA ALA A 48 17.08 -18.63 20.15
C ALA A 48 16.15 -17.92 21.12
N LEU A 49 15.23 -17.09 20.62
CA LEU A 49 14.22 -16.40 21.41
C LEU A 49 13.23 -17.40 22.05
N ARG A 50 12.71 -18.35 21.26
CA ARG A 50 11.85 -19.43 21.79
C ARG A 50 12.54 -20.20 22.91
N GLN A 51 13.78 -20.64 22.71
CA GLN A 51 14.55 -21.36 23.71
C GLN A 51 14.78 -20.55 24.99
N PHE A 52 15.01 -19.25 24.86
CA PHE A 52 15.16 -18.36 26.01
C PHE A 52 13.85 -18.24 26.80
N ILE A 53 12.74 -18.00 26.13
CA ILE A 53 11.41 -17.85 26.77
C ILE A 53 10.94 -19.17 27.37
N ASP A 54 11.09 -20.29 26.67
CA ASP A 54 10.71 -21.64 27.17
C ASP A 54 11.51 -22.06 28.43
N SER A 55 12.67 -21.45 28.64
CA SER A 55 13.50 -21.71 29.83
C SER A 55 13.01 -21.01 31.09
N GLN A 56 12.03 -20.11 30.99
CA GLN A 56 11.49 -19.29 32.08
C GLN A 56 9.97 -19.22 32.02
N ALA A 57 9.28 -19.17 33.15
CA ALA A 57 7.82 -19.13 33.18
C ALA A 57 7.27 -17.77 32.67
N ASP A 58 7.94 -16.68 33.06
CA ASP A 58 7.63 -15.30 32.64
C ASP A 58 8.96 -14.55 32.51
N VAL A 59 9.14 -13.79 31.42
CA VAL A 59 10.38 -13.05 31.19
C VAL A 59 10.16 -11.58 31.48
N SER A 60 10.82 -11.09 32.56
CA SER A 60 10.80 -9.68 32.90
C SER A 60 11.55 -8.84 31.86
N ARG A 61 11.22 -7.53 31.80
CA ARG A 61 11.94 -6.58 30.94
C ARG A 61 13.46 -6.62 31.15
N GLU A 62 13.91 -6.73 32.39
CA GLU A 62 15.34 -6.73 32.72
C GLU A 62 16.02 -8.02 32.18
N ASP A 63 15.38 -9.18 32.29
CA ASP A 63 15.92 -10.45 31.81
C ASP A 63 15.95 -10.50 30.29
N PHE A 64 14.90 -9.98 29.64
CA PHE A 64 14.85 -9.86 28.18
C PHE A 64 15.97 -8.94 27.66
N LEU A 65 16.13 -7.75 28.22
CA LEU A 65 17.18 -6.80 27.84
C LEU A 65 18.58 -7.39 28.04
N ARG A 66 18.79 -8.12 29.14
CA ARG A 66 20.05 -8.81 29.44
C ARG A 66 20.35 -9.96 28.46
N TRP A 67 19.33 -10.66 28.01
CA TRP A 67 19.47 -11.71 27.01
C TRP A 67 19.68 -11.10 25.62
N ALA A 68 18.85 -10.16 25.19
CA ALA A 68 18.91 -9.53 23.88
C ALA A 68 20.22 -8.78 23.64
N SER A 69 20.80 -8.16 24.67
CA SER A 69 22.10 -7.49 24.59
C SER A 69 23.28 -8.41 24.29
N LYS A 70 23.10 -9.74 24.46
CA LYS A 70 24.12 -10.76 24.18
C LYS A 70 23.95 -11.42 22.80
N GLN A 71 22.88 -11.08 22.08
CA GLN A 71 22.59 -11.65 20.77
C GLN A 71 23.15 -10.72 19.66
N PRO A 72 24.21 -11.10 18.96
CA PRO A 72 24.91 -10.20 18.03
C PRO A 72 24.14 -9.83 16.76
N GLY A 73 22.92 -10.33 16.55
CA GLY A 73 22.19 -10.20 15.29
C GLY A 73 20.81 -9.58 15.36
N LEU A 74 20.23 -9.40 16.55
CA LEU A 74 18.85 -8.90 16.66
C LEU A 74 18.75 -7.43 16.17
N GLY A 75 18.40 -7.27 14.92
CA GLY A 75 18.03 -6.00 14.29
C GLY A 75 19.04 -5.36 13.36
N THR A 76 20.36 -5.51 13.58
CA THR A 76 21.36 -4.75 12.83
C THR A 76 21.69 -5.38 11.47
N HIS A 77 21.80 -6.70 11.38
CA HIS A 77 22.08 -7.40 10.11
C HIS A 77 20.94 -7.23 9.08
N GLN A 78 19.69 -7.33 9.52
CA GLN A 78 18.55 -7.13 8.62
C GLN A 78 18.47 -5.68 8.17
N LEU A 79 18.69 -4.72 9.08
CA LEU A 79 18.73 -3.29 8.73
C LEU A 79 19.80 -2.99 7.68
N LEU A 80 21.00 -3.61 7.77
CA LEU A 80 22.06 -3.42 6.78
C LEU A 80 21.74 -4.11 5.45
N ARG A 81 21.11 -5.28 5.46
CA ARG A 81 20.60 -5.90 4.21
C ARG A 81 19.57 -5.05 3.52
N ASP A 82 18.61 -4.52 4.29
CA ASP A 82 17.59 -3.62 3.77
C ASP A 82 18.20 -2.32 3.23
N LEU A 83 19.23 -1.78 3.91
CA LEU A 83 19.98 -0.62 3.43
C LEU A 83 20.75 -0.93 2.16
N PHE A 84 21.39 -2.10 2.09
CA PHE A 84 22.08 -2.54 0.87
C PHE A 84 21.12 -2.55 -0.31
N GLN A 85 19.95 -3.19 -0.17
CA GLN A 85 18.94 -3.24 -1.23
C GLN A 85 18.39 -1.87 -1.65
N LEU A 86 18.33 -0.91 -0.73
CA LEU A 86 17.91 0.45 -1.04
C LEU A 86 19.00 1.27 -1.74
N VAL A 87 20.27 0.95 -1.47
CA VAL A 87 21.44 1.61 -2.07
C VAL A 87 21.77 1.00 -3.44
N ASP A 88 21.59 -0.29 -3.62
CA ASP A 88 21.70 -1.03 -4.89
C ASP A 88 20.52 -0.66 -5.82
N THR A 89 20.64 0.50 -6.45
CA THR A 89 19.57 1.10 -7.25
C THR A 89 19.40 0.45 -8.61
N ASP A 90 20.46 -0.20 -9.12
CA ASP A 90 20.44 -0.92 -10.40
C ASP A 90 20.14 -2.42 -10.24
N GLY A 91 19.96 -2.90 -9.00
CA GLY A 91 19.65 -4.30 -8.69
C GLY A 91 20.77 -5.27 -9.07
N SER A 92 22.02 -4.79 -9.16
CA SER A 92 23.19 -5.58 -9.60
C SER A 92 23.65 -6.60 -8.55
N GLY A 93 23.19 -6.49 -7.30
CA GLY A 93 23.65 -7.27 -6.16
C GLY A 93 24.99 -6.81 -5.60
N CYS A 94 25.52 -5.67 -6.06
CA CYS A 94 26.77 -5.05 -5.62
C CYS A 94 26.66 -3.53 -5.67
N LEU A 95 27.15 -2.82 -4.65
CA LEU A 95 27.19 -1.36 -4.67
C LEU A 95 28.34 -0.82 -5.50
N SER A 96 28.04 0.08 -6.40
CA SER A 96 29.01 0.90 -7.14
C SER A 96 29.52 2.07 -6.30
N HIS A 97 30.58 2.74 -6.77
CA HIS A 97 31.10 3.97 -6.15
C HIS A 97 30.04 5.08 -6.08
N ASP A 98 29.21 5.23 -7.12
CA ASP A 98 28.18 6.27 -7.17
C ASP A 98 27.07 6.01 -6.16
N GLU A 99 26.66 4.76 -5.98
CA GLU A 99 25.69 4.34 -4.98
C GLU A 99 26.22 4.51 -3.56
N LEU A 100 27.47 4.17 -3.31
CA LEU A 100 28.13 4.45 -2.04
C LEU A 100 28.25 5.95 -1.77
N SER A 101 28.57 6.76 -2.78
CA SER A 101 28.64 8.22 -2.66
C SER A 101 27.29 8.82 -2.29
N LEU A 102 26.20 8.31 -2.86
CA LEU A 102 24.84 8.69 -2.49
C LEU A 102 24.56 8.34 -1.03
N MET A 103 24.90 7.13 -0.59
CA MET A 103 24.76 6.71 0.79
C MET A 103 25.53 7.60 1.77
N VAL A 104 26.79 7.90 1.46
CA VAL A 104 27.64 8.75 2.30
C VAL A 104 27.11 10.18 2.38
N SER A 105 26.63 10.73 1.25
CA SER A 105 26.02 12.07 1.21
C SER A 105 24.80 12.22 2.11
N LEU A 106 24.04 11.12 2.26
CA LEU A 106 22.84 11.07 3.11
C LEU A 106 23.15 10.81 4.59
N LEU A 107 24.29 10.18 4.88
CA LEU A 107 24.79 10.03 6.25
C LEU A 107 25.33 11.32 6.82
N GLY A 108 25.63 12.32 5.96
CA GLY A 108 26.31 13.55 6.32
C GLY A 108 25.72 14.26 7.55
N THR A 109 26.30 13.97 8.70
CA THR A 109 26.20 14.82 9.88
C THR A 109 27.45 15.72 9.91
N ALA A 110 27.29 16.96 10.35
CA ALA A 110 28.29 18.03 10.32
C ALA A 110 29.63 17.73 11.04
N GLU A 111 29.85 16.52 11.55
CA GLU A 111 31.02 16.15 12.34
C GLU A 111 31.87 14.98 11.82
N ALA A 112 31.44 14.26 10.78
CA ALA A 112 32.23 13.18 10.18
C ALA A 112 32.08 13.18 8.65
N SER A 113 33.01 13.76 7.95
CA SER A 113 33.13 13.57 6.50
C SER A 113 33.73 12.18 6.23
N ILE A 114 32.87 11.19 6.03
CA ILE A 114 33.30 9.90 5.49
C ILE A 114 33.48 10.11 3.98
N ASP A 115 34.67 9.82 3.46
CA ASP A 115 34.91 9.82 2.02
C ASP A 115 34.42 8.50 1.42
N SER A 116 33.56 8.58 0.39
CA SER A 116 33.04 7.41 -0.31
C SER A 116 34.14 6.56 -0.94
N GLN A 117 35.22 7.17 -1.38
CA GLN A 117 36.39 6.47 -1.93
C GLN A 117 37.11 5.69 -0.83
N GLU A 118 37.31 6.30 0.35
CA GLU A 118 37.93 5.64 1.50
C GLU A 118 37.06 4.47 1.98
N LEU A 119 35.73 4.63 1.93
CA LEU A 119 34.76 3.56 2.30
C LEU A 119 34.82 2.40 1.29
N LEU A 120 34.89 2.69 -0.01
CA LEU A 120 35.04 1.68 -1.05
C LEU A 120 36.34 0.88 -0.85
N GLU A 121 37.50 1.55 -0.69
CA GLU A 121 38.80 0.90 -0.49
C GLU A 121 38.86 0.02 0.77
N ARG A 122 38.04 0.32 1.78
CA ARG A 122 37.94 -0.47 3.03
C ARG A 122 37.05 -1.67 2.93
N LEU A 123 35.96 -1.59 2.18
CA LEU A 123 34.95 -2.63 2.08
C LEU A 123 35.21 -3.58 0.91
N ASP A 124 35.76 -3.10 -0.19
CA ASP A 124 36.11 -3.90 -1.37
C ASP A 124 37.32 -4.80 -1.05
N ARG A 125 37.03 -6.00 -0.54
CA ARG A 125 38.06 -6.95 -0.12
C ARG A 125 38.68 -7.73 -1.29
N ASP A 126 37.91 -7.92 -2.35
CA ASP A 126 38.34 -8.67 -3.53
C ASP A 126 38.94 -7.76 -4.62
N GLY A 127 38.89 -6.44 -4.45
CA GLY A 127 39.48 -5.46 -5.33
C GLY A 127 38.77 -5.31 -6.69
N ASN A 128 37.45 -5.69 -6.72
CA ASN A 128 36.66 -5.64 -7.96
C ASN A 128 36.05 -4.25 -8.25
N GLY A 129 36.21 -3.29 -7.35
CA GLY A 129 35.69 -1.92 -7.47
C GLY A 129 34.23 -1.79 -7.14
N ARG A 130 33.63 -2.81 -6.52
CA ARG A 130 32.23 -2.86 -6.07
C ARG A 130 32.13 -3.49 -4.69
N ILE A 131 31.04 -3.25 -3.98
CA ILE A 131 30.81 -3.82 -2.65
C ILE A 131 29.66 -4.82 -2.73
N SER A 132 29.95 -6.09 -2.48
CA SER A 132 28.94 -7.15 -2.34
C SER A 132 28.16 -7.02 -1.02
N VAL A 133 27.04 -7.72 -0.89
CA VAL A 133 26.25 -7.78 0.37
C VAL A 133 27.13 -8.24 1.54
N ASP A 134 27.97 -9.26 1.33
CA ASP A 134 28.80 -9.82 2.38
C ASP A 134 29.90 -8.84 2.83
N GLU A 135 30.49 -8.10 1.91
CA GLU A 135 31.45 -7.04 2.21
C GLU A 135 30.78 -5.87 2.95
N PHE A 136 29.56 -5.48 2.52
CA PHE A 136 28.78 -4.44 3.18
C PHE A 136 28.39 -4.82 4.63
N LEU A 137 28.07 -6.08 4.89
CA LEU A 137 27.78 -6.56 6.23
C LEU A 137 28.98 -6.52 7.18
N THR A 138 30.21 -6.45 6.64
CA THR A 138 31.40 -6.28 7.48
C THR A 138 31.48 -4.93 8.17
N LEU A 139 30.66 -3.95 7.75
CA LEU A 139 30.45 -2.71 8.51
C LEU A 139 30.05 -2.96 9.96
N LEU A 140 29.45 -4.11 10.27
CA LEU A 140 29.08 -4.50 11.64
C LEU A 140 30.29 -4.93 12.49
N GLU A 141 31.27 -5.54 11.85
CA GLU A 141 32.46 -6.05 12.53
C GLU A 141 33.39 -4.91 12.96
N ASP A 142 33.29 -3.75 12.32
CA ASP A 142 34.15 -2.57 12.52
C ASP A 142 33.43 -1.37 13.19
N HIS A 143 32.51 -1.63 14.12
CA HIS A 143 31.69 -0.61 14.81
C HIS A 143 32.48 0.58 15.37
N ASN A 144 33.76 0.40 15.69
CA ASN A 144 34.61 1.45 16.23
C ASN A 144 35.25 2.38 15.17
N ARG A 145 35.07 2.08 13.88
CA ARG A 145 35.80 2.80 12.80
C ARG A 145 34.93 3.76 11.98
N LEU A 146 33.62 3.56 11.95
CA LEU A 146 32.74 4.40 11.11
C LEU A 146 32.06 5.55 11.87
N ASN A 147 32.14 5.59 13.20
CA ASN A 147 31.36 6.55 14.05
C ASN A 147 29.85 6.63 13.68
N CYS A 148 29.33 5.57 13.04
CA CYS A 148 27.94 5.51 12.57
C CYS A 148 27.11 4.69 13.58
N SER A 149 26.15 5.34 14.20
CA SER A 149 25.24 4.69 15.16
C SER A 149 24.13 3.95 14.43
N LEU A 150 23.47 2.99 15.09
CA LEU A 150 22.26 2.33 14.58
C LEU A 150 21.14 3.35 14.27
N ALA A 151 21.08 4.46 15.03
CA ALA A 151 20.18 5.57 14.76
C ALA A 151 20.50 6.26 13.42
N ASP A 152 21.77 6.38 13.08
CA ASP A 152 22.22 6.96 11.79
C ASP A 152 21.88 6.00 10.63
N LEU A 153 22.04 4.68 10.79
CA LEU A 153 21.63 3.68 9.82
C LEU A 153 20.11 3.68 9.60
N LYS A 154 19.31 3.81 10.66
CA LYS A 154 17.85 3.96 10.56
C LYS A 154 17.45 5.25 9.87
N ARG A 155 18.17 6.35 10.16
CA ARG A 155 17.96 7.64 9.49
C ARG A 155 18.32 7.54 8.01
N LEU A 156 19.45 6.89 7.68
CA LEU A 156 19.86 6.62 6.32
C LEU A 156 18.82 5.78 5.56
N LYS A 157 18.39 4.65 6.14
CA LYS A 157 17.31 3.83 5.54
C LYS A 157 16.07 4.67 5.27
N LYS A 158 15.64 5.49 6.23
CA LYS A 158 14.50 6.40 6.04
C LYS A 158 14.73 7.40 4.91
N SER A 159 15.93 7.97 4.80
CA SER A 159 16.30 8.93 3.74
C SER A 159 16.41 8.25 2.37
N MET A 160 17.00 7.05 2.30
CA MET A 160 17.08 6.25 1.07
C MET A 160 15.70 5.82 0.57
N VAL A 161 14.84 5.32 1.46
CA VAL A 161 13.43 5.03 1.15
C VAL A 161 12.72 6.26 0.60
N GLN A 162 13.04 7.45 1.12
CA GLN A 162 12.48 8.71 0.61
C GLN A 162 13.00 9.09 -0.78
N ILE A 163 14.24 8.77 -1.11
CA ILE A 163 14.85 9.09 -2.42
C ILE A 163 14.46 8.09 -3.49
N SER A 164 14.43 6.80 -3.17
CA SER A 164 13.95 5.75 -4.08
C SER A 164 12.42 5.75 -4.25
N SER A 165 11.71 6.47 -3.36
CA SER A 165 10.27 6.64 -3.49
C SER A 165 9.91 7.45 -4.72
N THR A 166 8.81 7.09 -5.35
CA THR A 166 8.11 7.80 -6.43
C THR A 166 8.63 9.23 -6.58
N ALA A 167 9.65 9.36 -7.42
CA ALA A 167 10.55 10.49 -7.44
C ALA A 167 9.75 11.80 -7.48
N GLY A 168 9.87 12.59 -6.43
CA GLY A 168 9.37 13.95 -6.42
C GLY A 168 8.02 14.20 -5.77
N LEU A 169 7.23 13.21 -5.33
CA LEU A 169 5.97 13.51 -4.63
C LEU A 169 6.23 14.31 -3.36
N SER A 170 5.68 15.52 -3.28
CA SER A 170 5.98 16.52 -2.23
C SER A 170 4.80 16.79 -1.28
N GLY A 171 3.64 16.17 -1.53
CA GLY A 171 2.43 16.37 -0.73
C GLY A 171 1.33 15.40 -1.11
N VAL A 172 0.16 15.60 -0.53
CA VAL A 172 -1.04 14.77 -0.75
C VAL A 172 -2.16 15.64 -1.31
N SER A 173 -2.90 15.15 -2.28
CA SER A 173 -4.12 15.80 -2.80
C SER A 173 -5.29 14.84 -2.77
N LEU A 174 -6.45 15.30 -2.33
CA LEU A 174 -7.70 14.57 -2.49
C LEU A 174 -8.19 14.71 -3.94
N VAL A 175 -8.54 13.56 -4.52
CA VAL A 175 -9.18 13.46 -5.83
C VAL A 175 -10.56 12.87 -5.59
N GLU A 176 -11.59 13.64 -5.87
CA GLU A 176 -12.97 13.23 -5.65
C GLU A 176 -13.59 12.76 -6.97
N VAL A 177 -14.19 11.56 -6.97
CA VAL A 177 -14.90 11.01 -8.12
C VAL A 177 -16.31 10.60 -7.66
N ASP A 178 -17.21 11.58 -7.72
CA ASP A 178 -18.58 11.46 -7.23
C ASP A 178 -19.48 10.77 -8.28
N CYS A 179 -19.32 9.46 -8.41
CA CYS A 179 -20.09 8.62 -9.32
C CYS A 179 -20.61 7.37 -8.61
N ASP A 180 -21.91 7.09 -8.75
CA ASP A 180 -22.58 5.88 -8.24
C ASP A 180 -23.37 5.13 -9.33
N LEU A 181 -23.13 5.47 -10.60
CA LEU A 181 -23.85 4.87 -11.73
C LEU A 181 -23.44 3.44 -12.04
N GLY A 182 -22.22 3.07 -11.66
CA GLY A 182 -21.69 1.72 -11.86
C GLY A 182 -22.24 0.72 -10.86
N ALA A 183 -22.70 1.18 -9.69
CA ALA A 183 -23.25 0.33 -8.65
C ALA A 183 -24.67 -0.13 -8.92
N GLY A 184 -25.04 -1.26 -8.32
CA GLY A 184 -26.42 -1.75 -8.33
C GLY A 184 -27.36 -0.99 -7.40
N LYS A 185 -26.81 -0.31 -6.39
CA LYS A 185 -27.51 0.52 -5.41
C LYS A 185 -26.90 1.92 -5.40
N PRO A 186 -27.70 2.97 -5.68
CA PRO A 186 -27.21 4.35 -5.68
C PRO A 186 -26.89 4.82 -4.26
N GLY A 187 -26.02 5.84 -4.15
CA GLY A 187 -25.74 6.54 -2.89
C GLY A 187 -24.30 6.49 -2.44
N ALA A 188 -23.42 5.71 -3.09
CA ALA A 188 -22.02 5.64 -2.73
C ALA A 188 -21.28 6.99 -2.92
N GLY A 189 -21.69 7.84 -3.85
CA GLY A 189 -21.13 9.18 -4.01
C GLY A 189 -21.28 10.07 -2.76
N ALA A 190 -22.34 9.88 -1.96
CA ALA A 190 -22.53 10.62 -0.71
C ALA A 190 -21.49 10.26 0.38
N GLY A 191 -20.79 9.13 0.25
CA GLY A 191 -19.69 8.73 1.14
C GLY A 191 -18.52 9.70 1.13
N ILE A 192 -18.26 10.34 -0.01
CA ILE A 192 -17.20 11.34 -0.17
C ILE A 192 -17.43 12.52 0.76
N GLU A 193 -18.62 13.12 0.68
CA GLU A 193 -18.96 14.26 1.54
C GLU A 193 -19.04 13.90 3.01
N MET A 194 -19.45 12.67 3.33
CA MET A 194 -19.44 12.15 4.69
C MET A 194 -18.01 12.12 5.24
N LEU A 195 -17.05 11.51 4.54
CA LEU A 195 -15.65 11.46 4.98
C LEU A 195 -15.05 12.86 5.14
N LYS A 196 -15.27 13.75 4.16
CA LYS A 196 -14.80 15.14 4.22
C LYS A 196 -15.38 15.91 5.40
N SER A 197 -16.67 15.74 5.66
CA SER A 197 -17.34 16.40 6.79
C SER A 197 -16.81 15.88 8.13
N ALA A 198 -16.58 14.57 8.24
CA ALA A 198 -16.02 13.96 9.44
C ALA A 198 -14.57 14.42 9.70
N VAL A 199 -13.76 14.56 8.66
CA VAL A 199 -12.41 15.14 8.74
C VAL A 199 -12.46 16.59 9.21
N LYS A 200 -13.38 17.39 8.71
CA LYS A 200 -13.55 18.80 9.09
C LYS A 200 -13.98 18.98 10.55
N HIS A 201 -14.74 18.04 11.11
CA HIS A 201 -15.25 18.13 12.50
C HIS A 201 -14.26 17.64 13.56
N GLN A 202 -13.25 16.85 13.19
CA GLN A 202 -12.22 16.39 14.12
C GLN A 202 -11.03 17.35 14.13
N GLN A 203 -10.91 18.16 15.20
CA GLN A 203 -9.86 19.19 15.35
C GLN A 203 -8.43 18.65 15.18
N ASP A 204 -8.18 17.39 15.53
CA ASP A 204 -6.87 16.78 15.40
C ASP A 204 -6.54 16.46 13.93
N LEU A 205 -7.54 16.02 13.14
CA LEU A 205 -7.39 15.82 11.69
C LEU A 205 -7.25 17.15 10.94
N GLN A 206 -7.87 18.24 11.41
CA GLN A 206 -7.64 19.57 10.84
C GLN A 206 -6.20 20.06 11.02
N LYS A 207 -5.56 19.75 12.16
CA LYS A 207 -4.15 20.10 12.38
C LYS A 207 -3.21 19.27 11.52
N MET A 208 -3.52 17.98 11.33
CA MET A 208 -2.78 17.09 10.44
C MET A 208 -2.97 17.47 8.97
N SER A 209 -4.21 17.71 8.55
CA SER A 209 -4.54 18.03 7.16
C SER A 209 -4.08 19.41 6.72
N ALA A 210 -4.02 20.41 7.62
CA ALA A 210 -3.62 21.77 7.27
C ALA A 210 -2.16 21.90 6.80
N GLY A 211 -1.29 20.92 7.13
CA GLY A 211 0.10 20.91 6.66
C GLY A 211 0.36 19.91 5.52
N LEU A 212 -0.45 18.87 5.40
CA LEU A 212 -0.22 17.75 4.49
C LEU A 212 -1.08 17.86 3.22
N ILE A 213 -2.35 18.24 3.36
CA ILE A 213 -3.26 18.34 2.23
C ILE A 213 -3.15 19.77 1.69
N ALA A 214 -2.23 19.97 0.75
CA ALA A 214 -2.17 21.19 -0.03
C ALA A 214 -3.36 21.17 -1.01
N GLU A 215 -4.43 21.88 -0.63
CA GLU A 215 -5.63 22.10 -1.40
C GLU A 215 -6.41 20.85 -1.85
N ILE A 216 -7.56 20.63 -1.23
CA ILE A 216 -8.70 20.04 -1.95
C ILE A 216 -8.86 20.94 -3.17
N ARG A 217 -8.43 20.46 -4.35
CA ARG A 217 -8.71 21.21 -5.56
C ARG A 217 -10.21 21.23 -5.73
N GLU A 218 -10.81 22.37 -5.48
CA GLU A 218 -12.14 22.73 -6.01
C GLU A 218 -12.05 22.82 -7.55
N GLY A 219 -11.63 21.74 -8.18
CA GLY A 219 -11.70 21.53 -9.61
C GLY A 219 -12.90 20.65 -9.86
N GLN A 220 -13.57 20.82 -10.95
CA GLN A 220 -14.79 20.11 -11.34
C GLN A 220 -14.69 18.63 -11.00
N THR A 221 -15.26 18.23 -9.84
CA THR A 221 -15.38 16.85 -9.42
C THR A 221 -16.15 16.11 -10.50
N PRO A 222 -15.59 15.08 -11.16
CA PRO A 222 -16.35 14.27 -12.09
C PRO A 222 -17.54 13.67 -11.37
N SER A 223 -18.74 13.94 -11.81
CA SER A 223 -19.95 13.59 -11.07
C SER A 223 -21.01 12.99 -12.00
N ALA A 224 -21.62 11.87 -11.58
CA ALA A 224 -22.78 11.30 -12.24
C ALA A 224 -23.57 10.36 -11.28
N HIS A 225 -24.87 10.60 -11.16
CA HIS A 225 -25.74 9.89 -10.25
C HIS A 225 -26.89 9.18 -10.96
N ALA A 226 -27.32 8.03 -10.42
CA ALA A 226 -28.39 7.21 -10.98
C ALA A 226 -29.74 7.96 -11.11
N ALA A 227 -30.04 8.86 -10.20
CA ALA A 227 -31.30 9.63 -10.20
C ALA A 227 -31.44 10.58 -11.40
N THR A 228 -30.35 10.92 -12.08
CA THR A 228 -30.32 11.91 -13.16
C THR A 228 -30.36 11.28 -14.56
N THR A 229 -30.21 9.97 -14.71
CA THR A 229 -29.90 9.34 -16.00
C THR A 229 -31.01 8.44 -16.58
N GLY A 230 -32.05 8.11 -15.82
CA GLY A 230 -33.10 7.23 -16.28
C GLY A 230 -32.65 5.76 -16.45
N LYS A 231 -33.46 4.93 -17.14
CA LYS A 231 -33.10 3.53 -17.40
C LYS A 231 -31.94 3.44 -18.40
N SER A 232 -30.94 2.64 -18.06
CA SER A 232 -29.84 2.33 -18.97
C SER A 232 -30.32 1.60 -20.24
N THR A 233 -29.82 2.03 -21.39
CA THR A 233 -30.08 1.38 -22.69
C THR A 233 -29.04 0.32 -23.02
N THR A 234 -28.00 0.18 -22.21
CA THR A 234 -26.88 -0.76 -22.37
C THR A 234 -26.90 -1.80 -21.24
N PRO A 235 -27.65 -2.90 -21.38
CA PRO A 235 -27.90 -3.83 -20.28
C PRO A 235 -26.66 -4.55 -19.76
N HIS A 236 -25.66 -4.76 -20.61
CA HIS A 236 -24.42 -5.47 -20.28
C HIS A 236 -23.26 -4.56 -19.84
N ALA A 237 -23.47 -3.23 -19.84
CA ALA A 237 -22.59 -2.24 -19.24
C ALA A 237 -23.45 -0.99 -18.98
N ARG A 238 -24.17 -1.02 -17.86
CA ARG A 238 -25.16 0.01 -17.52
C ARG A 238 -24.48 1.37 -17.43
N HIS A 239 -25.12 2.36 -18.08
CA HIS A 239 -24.64 3.75 -18.08
C HIS A 239 -23.23 3.98 -18.62
N ILE A 240 -22.64 3.01 -19.34
CA ILE A 240 -21.25 3.05 -19.82
C ILE A 240 -20.91 4.38 -20.51
N LYS A 241 -21.83 4.96 -21.29
CA LYS A 241 -21.59 6.25 -21.96
C LYS A 241 -21.34 7.40 -20.98
N THR A 242 -22.13 7.47 -19.92
CA THR A 242 -21.99 8.52 -18.90
C THR A 242 -20.77 8.25 -18.03
N ILE A 243 -20.59 7.02 -17.60
CA ILE A 243 -19.44 6.59 -16.80
C ILE A 243 -18.12 6.82 -17.55
N ALA A 244 -18.08 6.56 -18.87
CA ALA A 244 -16.89 6.83 -19.67
C ALA A 244 -16.48 8.31 -19.68
N GLY A 245 -17.46 9.22 -19.67
CA GLY A 245 -17.18 10.67 -19.49
C GLY A 245 -16.56 10.99 -18.13
N VAL A 246 -17.14 10.45 -17.05
CA VAL A 246 -16.61 10.60 -15.68
C VAL A 246 -15.20 10.01 -15.59
N MET A 247 -14.98 8.82 -16.12
CA MET A 247 -13.67 8.17 -16.12
C MET A 247 -12.61 8.96 -16.86
N GLN A 248 -12.98 9.59 -18.01
CA GLN A 248 -12.06 10.45 -18.75
C GLN A 248 -11.59 11.64 -17.93
N ASP A 249 -12.52 12.31 -17.24
CA ASP A 249 -12.23 13.46 -16.39
C ASP A 249 -11.43 13.06 -15.15
N ALA A 250 -11.79 11.94 -14.50
CA ALA A 250 -11.07 11.39 -13.36
C ALA A 250 -9.63 11.00 -13.72
N ALA A 251 -9.42 10.31 -14.87
CA ALA A 251 -8.07 9.97 -15.33
C ALA A 251 -7.22 11.23 -15.61
N ASN A 252 -7.80 12.29 -16.15
CA ASN A 252 -7.10 13.56 -16.34
C ASN A 252 -6.71 14.19 -14.99
N LEU A 253 -7.60 14.13 -14.01
CA LEU A 253 -7.37 14.69 -12.68
C LEU A 253 -6.27 13.94 -11.94
N VAL A 254 -6.31 12.60 -11.91
CA VAL A 254 -5.26 11.77 -11.31
C VAL A 254 -3.91 12.01 -12.00
N CYS A 255 -3.89 12.03 -13.33
CA CYS A 255 -2.69 12.30 -14.11
C CYS A 255 -2.09 13.69 -13.75
N SER A 256 -2.91 14.74 -13.74
CA SER A 256 -2.45 16.09 -13.43
C SER A 256 -1.96 16.22 -11.97
N THR A 257 -2.57 15.49 -11.03
CA THR A 257 -2.15 15.45 -9.62
C THR A 257 -0.74 14.86 -9.49
N LEU A 258 -0.50 13.72 -10.13
CA LEU A 258 0.82 13.06 -10.14
C LEU A 258 1.88 13.92 -10.85
N GLN A 259 1.55 14.54 -11.99
CA GLN A 259 2.46 15.46 -12.71
C GLN A 259 2.82 16.70 -11.88
N GLN A 260 1.98 17.11 -10.95
CA GLN A 260 2.27 18.17 -9.98
C GLN A 260 2.99 17.68 -8.74
N GLN A 261 3.51 16.45 -8.81
CA GLN A 261 4.25 15.81 -7.72
C GLN A 261 3.44 15.70 -6.41
N SER A 262 2.13 15.53 -6.52
CA SER A 262 1.25 15.29 -5.38
C SER A 262 0.73 13.84 -5.40
N PHE A 263 0.69 13.22 -4.22
CA PHE A 263 0.14 11.87 -4.02
C PHE A 263 -1.39 11.94 -4.05
N PRO A 264 -2.07 11.31 -5.02
CA PRO A 264 -3.52 11.30 -5.03
C PRO A 264 -4.07 10.30 -4.02
N ILE A 265 -4.93 10.79 -3.11
CA ILE A 265 -5.90 9.97 -2.40
C ILE A 265 -7.21 10.11 -3.15
N VAL A 266 -7.69 9.04 -3.75
CA VAL A 266 -8.95 9.04 -4.50
C VAL A 266 -10.08 8.65 -3.56
N LEU A 267 -11.06 9.53 -3.45
CA LEU A 267 -12.35 9.25 -2.81
C LEU A 267 -13.35 9.00 -3.92
N ALA A 268 -13.70 7.74 -4.14
CA ALA A 268 -14.61 7.33 -5.20
C ALA A 268 -16.00 6.99 -4.64
N GLY A 269 -17.01 7.16 -5.45
CA GLY A 269 -18.34 6.66 -5.17
C GLY A 269 -18.35 5.14 -5.29
N ASP A 270 -18.67 4.61 -6.47
CA ASP A 270 -18.57 3.18 -6.74
C ASP A 270 -17.19 2.78 -7.32
N HIS A 271 -16.87 1.49 -7.27
CA HIS A 271 -15.56 0.96 -7.68
C HIS A 271 -15.32 0.98 -9.20
N SER A 272 -16.34 1.27 -10.04
CA SER A 272 -16.18 1.31 -11.50
C SER A 272 -15.10 2.29 -11.93
N THR A 273 -14.94 3.40 -11.20
CA THR A 273 -14.03 4.50 -11.56
C THR A 273 -12.55 4.19 -11.28
N ALA A 274 -12.22 3.10 -10.56
CA ALA A 274 -10.85 2.68 -10.32
C ALA A 274 -10.06 2.43 -11.63
N ALA A 275 -10.74 2.01 -12.72
CA ALA A 275 -10.12 1.92 -14.04
C ALA A 275 -9.58 3.27 -14.52
N SER A 276 -10.22 4.37 -14.16
CA SER A 276 -9.75 5.72 -14.50
C SER A 276 -8.56 6.16 -13.65
N THR A 277 -8.52 5.75 -12.39
CA THR A 277 -7.37 5.97 -11.51
C THR A 277 -6.14 5.29 -12.07
N ILE A 278 -6.26 4.00 -12.44
CA ILE A 278 -5.19 3.25 -13.11
C ILE A 278 -4.77 3.94 -14.42
N ALA A 279 -5.73 4.36 -15.25
CA ALA A 279 -5.43 5.06 -16.50
C ALA A 279 -4.71 6.39 -16.26
N GLY A 280 -5.09 7.17 -15.24
CA GLY A 280 -4.45 8.41 -14.87
C GLY A 280 -2.99 8.22 -14.42
N ILE A 281 -2.73 7.19 -13.61
CA ILE A 281 -1.38 6.80 -13.19
C ILE A 281 -0.54 6.44 -14.42
N ARG A 282 -1.06 5.62 -15.32
CA ARG A 282 -0.37 5.20 -16.55
C ARG A 282 -0.08 6.37 -17.51
N ARG A 283 -0.98 7.36 -17.60
CA ARG A 283 -0.76 8.61 -18.37
C ARG A 283 0.37 9.44 -17.76
N ALA A 284 0.43 9.54 -16.43
CA ALA A 284 1.48 10.28 -15.74
C ALA A 284 2.85 9.59 -15.87
N HIS A 285 2.87 8.26 -15.86
CA HIS A 285 4.07 7.42 -15.86
C HIS A 285 4.00 6.33 -16.94
N PRO A 286 4.04 6.70 -18.25
CA PRO A 286 3.80 5.75 -19.35
C PRO A 286 4.87 4.66 -19.47
N GLN A 287 6.08 4.89 -18.96
CA GLN A 287 7.20 3.94 -19.02
C GLN A 287 7.29 3.04 -17.78
N SER A 288 6.64 3.41 -16.68
CA SER A 288 6.72 2.66 -15.42
C SER A 288 5.82 1.44 -15.45
N ARG A 289 6.27 0.33 -14.86
CA ARG A 289 5.46 -0.86 -14.61
C ARG A 289 4.60 -0.64 -13.38
N LEU A 290 3.29 -0.77 -13.50
CA LEU A 290 2.33 -0.53 -12.43
C LEU A 290 1.81 -1.85 -11.87
N GLY A 291 1.96 -2.03 -10.55
CA GLY A 291 1.31 -3.10 -9.79
C GLY A 291 0.03 -2.60 -9.12
N VAL A 292 -0.89 -3.50 -8.87
CA VAL A 292 -2.20 -3.21 -8.25
C VAL A 292 -2.44 -4.15 -7.08
N ILE A 293 -2.75 -3.57 -5.93
CA ILE A 293 -3.25 -4.28 -4.74
C ILE A 293 -4.73 -3.94 -4.60
N TRP A 294 -5.58 -4.96 -4.80
CA TRP A 294 -7.03 -4.85 -4.79
C TRP A 294 -7.58 -5.45 -3.50
N ILE A 295 -8.05 -4.61 -2.58
CA ILE A 295 -8.58 -5.03 -1.27
C ILE A 295 -10.09 -4.91 -1.34
N ASP A 296 -10.78 -6.06 -1.42
CA ASP A 296 -12.19 -6.13 -1.82
C ASP A 296 -12.79 -7.50 -1.42
N ALA A 297 -14.12 -7.57 -1.34
CA ALA A 297 -14.83 -8.84 -1.30
C ALA A 297 -14.96 -9.51 -2.67
N HIS A 298 -14.92 -8.72 -3.74
CA HIS A 298 -15.19 -9.09 -5.13
C HIS A 298 -13.93 -9.06 -5.99
N ALA A 299 -13.96 -9.71 -7.15
CA ALA A 299 -12.82 -9.69 -8.06
C ALA A 299 -12.85 -8.54 -9.08
N ASP A 300 -14.04 -7.97 -9.33
CA ASP A 300 -14.25 -6.81 -10.21
C ASP A 300 -13.60 -6.92 -11.60
N ILE A 301 -13.62 -8.14 -12.15
CA ILE A 301 -12.92 -8.51 -13.39
C ILE A 301 -13.87 -9.06 -14.46
N HIS A 302 -15.15 -8.78 -14.33
CA HIS A 302 -16.13 -9.01 -15.38
C HIS A 302 -15.92 -8.09 -16.59
N SER A 303 -16.39 -8.53 -17.72
CA SER A 303 -16.56 -7.72 -18.94
C SER A 303 -18.05 -7.62 -19.32
N PRO A 304 -18.43 -6.78 -20.27
CA PRO A 304 -19.79 -6.79 -20.81
C PRO A 304 -20.23 -8.14 -21.38
N PHE A 305 -19.26 -8.99 -21.73
CA PHE A 305 -19.53 -10.33 -22.26
C PHE A 305 -19.84 -11.36 -21.17
N THR A 306 -19.39 -11.14 -19.93
CA THR A 306 -19.48 -12.13 -18.84
C THR A 306 -20.35 -11.69 -17.67
N THR A 307 -20.64 -10.40 -17.53
CA THR A 307 -21.38 -9.86 -16.39
C THR A 307 -22.80 -10.39 -16.30
N PRO A 308 -23.26 -10.85 -15.13
CA PRO A 308 -24.67 -11.22 -14.93
C PRO A 308 -25.56 -10.01 -14.70
N SER A 309 -25.03 -8.91 -14.13
CA SER A 309 -25.79 -7.73 -13.71
C SER A 309 -25.74 -6.57 -14.72
N GLY A 310 -24.64 -6.43 -15.44
CA GLY A 310 -24.32 -5.27 -16.25
C GLY A 310 -23.85 -4.05 -15.45
N ASN A 311 -23.64 -4.18 -14.14
CA ASN A 311 -23.14 -3.12 -13.30
C ASN A 311 -21.63 -2.93 -13.54
N MET A 312 -21.22 -1.68 -13.75
CA MET A 312 -19.84 -1.36 -14.15
C MET A 312 -18.84 -1.45 -13.00
N HIS A 313 -19.29 -1.41 -11.74
CA HIS A 313 -18.39 -1.54 -10.60
C HIS A 313 -17.71 -2.92 -10.55
N GLY A 314 -18.32 -3.98 -11.10
CA GLY A 314 -17.67 -5.28 -11.23
C GLY A 314 -16.75 -5.44 -12.46
N MET A 315 -16.32 -4.36 -13.12
CA MET A 315 -15.59 -4.42 -14.40
C MET A 315 -14.25 -3.67 -14.48
N PRO A 316 -13.83 -2.85 -13.50
CA PRO A 316 -12.70 -1.94 -13.66
C PRO A 316 -11.38 -2.65 -13.95
N LEU A 317 -11.13 -3.81 -13.40
CA LEU A 317 -9.91 -4.57 -13.66
C LEU A 317 -9.89 -5.20 -15.05
N ALA A 318 -11.04 -5.62 -15.58
CA ALA A 318 -11.11 -6.08 -16.98
C ALA A 318 -10.85 -4.94 -17.97
N ILE A 319 -11.28 -3.70 -17.66
CA ILE A 319 -10.91 -2.50 -18.42
C ILE A 319 -9.39 -2.32 -18.37
N ALA A 320 -8.80 -2.29 -17.17
CA ALA A 320 -7.38 -2.02 -16.99
C ALA A 320 -6.46 -3.09 -17.61
N CYS A 321 -6.88 -4.36 -17.57
CA CYS A 321 -6.16 -5.48 -18.19
C CYS A 321 -6.44 -5.66 -19.68
N GLY A 322 -7.35 -4.88 -20.28
CA GLY A 322 -7.77 -5.07 -21.68
C GLY A 322 -8.43 -6.43 -21.94
N HIS A 323 -9.21 -6.94 -20.95
CA HIS A 323 -9.69 -8.32 -20.93
C HIS A 323 -11.18 -8.43 -21.22
N ASP A 324 -11.53 -9.03 -22.35
CA ASP A 324 -12.93 -9.28 -22.74
C ASP A 324 -13.49 -10.58 -22.15
N ASN A 325 -12.64 -11.52 -21.77
CA ASN A 325 -12.97 -12.86 -21.28
C ASN A 325 -13.96 -13.62 -22.18
N LEU A 326 -13.72 -13.63 -23.49
CA LEU A 326 -14.63 -14.20 -24.49
C LEU A 326 -14.84 -15.72 -24.35
N SER A 327 -13.93 -16.44 -23.70
CA SER A 327 -14.10 -17.88 -23.46
C SER A 327 -15.24 -18.20 -22.50
N GLU A 328 -15.55 -17.25 -21.61
CA GLU A 328 -16.64 -17.36 -20.62
C GLU A 328 -17.84 -16.47 -20.99
N ALA A 329 -17.90 -16.02 -22.24
CA ALA A 329 -18.95 -15.11 -22.69
C ALA A 329 -20.33 -15.75 -22.59
N MET A 330 -21.24 -15.06 -21.89
CA MET A 330 -22.66 -15.40 -21.76
C MET A 330 -23.57 -14.32 -22.37
N ASN A 331 -23.02 -13.16 -22.69
CA ASN A 331 -23.73 -12.00 -23.21
C ASN A 331 -23.25 -11.65 -24.63
N ASP A 332 -24.11 -10.97 -25.39
CA ASP A 332 -23.80 -10.39 -26.70
C ASP A 332 -24.05 -8.87 -26.65
N PRO A 333 -23.10 -8.05 -26.16
CA PRO A 333 -23.28 -6.61 -26.04
C PRO A 333 -23.51 -5.96 -27.42
N ASP A 334 -24.34 -4.93 -27.44
CA ASP A 334 -24.62 -4.17 -28.65
C ASP A 334 -23.36 -3.43 -29.18
N PRO A 335 -23.35 -3.00 -30.47
CA PRO A 335 -22.17 -2.37 -31.06
C PRO A 335 -21.71 -1.10 -30.37
N VAL A 336 -22.62 -0.32 -29.75
CA VAL A 336 -22.27 0.90 -29.05
C VAL A 336 -21.55 0.55 -27.74
N THR A 337 -22.07 -0.41 -26.99
CA THR A 337 -21.43 -0.93 -25.78
C THR A 337 -20.04 -1.47 -26.09
N ARG A 338 -19.87 -2.26 -27.16
CA ARG A 338 -18.56 -2.79 -27.56
C ARG A 338 -17.56 -1.70 -27.91
N GLN A 339 -18.00 -0.64 -28.59
CA GLN A 339 -17.10 0.46 -28.94
C GLN A 339 -16.69 1.25 -27.70
N LEU A 340 -17.62 1.63 -26.83
CA LEU A 340 -17.32 2.35 -25.60
C LEU A 340 -16.44 1.51 -24.65
N TRP A 341 -16.65 0.20 -24.62
CA TRP A 341 -15.80 -0.72 -23.85
C TRP A 341 -14.34 -0.70 -24.33
N LYS A 342 -14.14 -0.75 -25.65
CA LYS A 342 -12.80 -0.63 -26.24
C LYS A 342 -12.17 0.73 -25.98
N ASP A 343 -12.95 1.80 -26.04
CA ASP A 343 -12.48 3.15 -25.76
C ASP A 343 -12.01 3.25 -24.29
N LEU A 344 -12.72 2.61 -23.34
CA LEU A 344 -12.33 2.54 -21.95
C LEU A 344 -11.06 1.72 -21.74
N GLN A 345 -10.90 0.58 -22.41
CA GLN A 345 -9.67 -0.22 -22.36
C GLN A 345 -8.44 0.54 -22.86
N GLN A 346 -8.63 1.58 -23.68
CA GLN A 346 -7.58 2.45 -24.21
C GLN A 346 -7.49 3.79 -23.49
N LEU A 347 -8.23 3.98 -22.41
CA LEU A 347 -8.32 5.22 -21.68
C LEU A 347 -6.94 5.75 -21.23
N HIS A 348 -5.99 4.88 -20.94
CA HIS A 348 -4.61 5.23 -20.57
C HIS A 348 -3.74 5.73 -21.74
N GLY A 349 -4.15 5.53 -23.00
CA GLY A 349 -3.47 6.04 -24.19
C GLY A 349 -2.20 5.28 -24.63
N LEU A 350 -1.97 4.07 -24.12
CA LEU A 350 -0.85 3.20 -24.50
C LEU A 350 -1.34 2.08 -25.43
N GLU A 351 -0.43 1.48 -26.19
CA GLU A 351 -0.76 0.36 -27.09
C GLU A 351 -1.00 -0.97 -26.33
N SER A 352 -0.31 -1.16 -25.18
CA SER A 352 -0.51 -2.34 -24.32
C SER A 352 -1.63 -2.10 -23.31
N ALA A 353 -2.06 -3.12 -22.57
CA ALA A 353 -2.94 -2.96 -21.42
C ALA A 353 -2.34 -2.04 -20.36
N ALA A 354 -3.19 -1.41 -19.54
CA ALA A 354 -2.73 -0.51 -18.49
C ALA A 354 -1.93 -1.27 -17.40
N ILE A 355 -2.37 -2.49 -17.08
CA ILE A 355 -1.69 -3.41 -16.16
C ILE A 355 -1.61 -4.83 -16.75
N ASP A 356 -0.63 -5.61 -16.32
CA ASP A 356 -0.53 -7.04 -16.60
C ASP A 356 -1.15 -7.84 -15.45
N PHE A 357 -1.77 -8.97 -15.71
CA PHE A 357 -2.35 -9.84 -14.68
C PHE A 357 -1.33 -10.32 -13.64
N ARG A 358 -0.06 -10.48 -14.01
CA ARG A 358 1.02 -10.83 -13.10
C ARG A 358 1.33 -9.74 -12.07
N ASP A 359 0.91 -8.50 -12.34
CA ASP A 359 1.12 -7.32 -11.49
C ASP A 359 -0.12 -6.97 -10.66
N LEU A 360 -1.06 -7.91 -10.56
CA LEU A 360 -2.29 -7.82 -9.78
C LEU A 360 -2.25 -8.83 -8.64
N ILE A 361 -2.64 -8.40 -7.45
CA ILE A 361 -2.85 -9.25 -6.28
C ILE A 361 -4.08 -8.80 -5.51
N TYR A 362 -4.86 -9.75 -5.05
CA TYR A 362 -6.07 -9.51 -4.27
C TYR A 362 -5.88 -9.78 -2.77
N VAL A 363 -6.64 -9.06 -1.95
CA VAL A 363 -6.79 -9.33 -0.52
C VAL A 363 -8.27 -9.29 -0.17
N GLY A 364 -8.79 -10.38 0.41
CA GLY A 364 -10.14 -10.45 0.95
C GLY A 364 -11.22 -10.95 0.00
N VAL A 365 -10.90 -11.19 -1.28
CA VAL A 365 -11.87 -11.68 -2.28
C VAL A 365 -12.45 -13.02 -1.83
N ARG A 366 -13.79 -13.10 -1.84
CA ARG A 366 -14.56 -14.23 -1.29
C ARG A 366 -15.95 -14.41 -1.91
N ASP A 367 -16.41 -13.47 -2.73
CA ASP A 367 -17.65 -13.55 -3.51
C ASP A 367 -17.33 -13.29 -4.99
N THR A 368 -17.30 -14.35 -5.77
CA THR A 368 -16.92 -14.35 -7.18
C THR A 368 -17.90 -15.20 -8.00
N GLU A 369 -18.00 -14.91 -9.29
CA GLU A 369 -18.70 -15.73 -10.24
C GLU A 369 -17.75 -16.59 -11.10
N ALA A 370 -18.29 -17.64 -11.74
CA ALA A 370 -17.52 -18.64 -12.49
C ALA A 370 -16.58 -18.03 -13.56
N ALA A 371 -16.99 -16.94 -14.22
CA ALA A 371 -16.17 -16.27 -15.22
C ALA A 371 -14.96 -15.53 -14.61
N GLU A 372 -15.12 -15.03 -13.38
CA GLU A 372 -14.04 -14.42 -12.60
C GLU A 372 -13.09 -15.50 -12.10
N ASP A 373 -13.62 -16.58 -11.51
CA ASP A 373 -12.82 -17.73 -11.07
C ASP A 373 -11.96 -18.30 -12.21
N ALA A 374 -12.55 -18.41 -13.41
CA ALA A 374 -11.83 -18.86 -14.60
C ALA A 374 -10.69 -17.90 -15.00
N THR A 375 -10.87 -16.59 -14.81
CA THR A 375 -9.85 -15.58 -15.07
C THR A 375 -8.75 -15.66 -14.02
N LEU A 376 -9.09 -15.70 -12.72
CA LEU A 376 -8.12 -15.84 -11.63
C LEU A 376 -7.26 -17.10 -11.81
N ALA A 377 -7.88 -18.24 -12.13
CA ALA A 377 -7.18 -19.50 -12.35
C ALA A 377 -6.28 -19.47 -13.60
N ARG A 378 -6.79 -18.93 -14.72
CA ARG A 378 -6.07 -18.86 -16.00
C ARG A 378 -4.77 -18.08 -15.90
N TYR A 379 -4.81 -16.95 -15.22
CA TYR A 379 -3.65 -16.05 -15.09
C TYR A 379 -2.89 -16.26 -13.79
N SER A 380 -3.33 -17.23 -12.95
CA SER A 380 -2.72 -17.52 -11.65
C SER A 380 -2.60 -16.28 -10.77
N ILE A 381 -3.64 -15.44 -10.76
CA ILE A 381 -3.65 -14.20 -9.99
C ILE A 381 -3.76 -14.56 -8.49
N PRO A 382 -2.81 -14.13 -7.65
CA PRO A 382 -2.84 -14.48 -6.24
C PRO A 382 -3.97 -13.77 -5.49
N VAL A 383 -4.62 -14.52 -4.61
CA VAL A 383 -5.61 -14.01 -3.66
C VAL A 383 -5.14 -14.37 -2.26
N ILE A 384 -5.01 -13.37 -1.40
CA ILE A 384 -4.79 -13.56 0.04
C ILE A 384 -6.16 -13.52 0.70
N SER A 385 -6.61 -14.65 1.22
CA SER A 385 -7.91 -14.75 1.87
C SER A 385 -7.95 -14.02 3.22
N THR A 386 -9.15 -13.73 3.71
CA THR A 386 -9.34 -13.14 5.04
C THR A 386 -8.90 -14.07 6.17
N GLU A 387 -9.02 -15.39 5.96
CA GLU A 387 -8.49 -16.41 6.88
C GLU A 387 -6.96 -16.37 6.96
N GLU A 388 -6.27 -16.18 5.82
CA GLU A 388 -4.81 -16.01 5.81
C GLU A 388 -4.40 -14.70 6.48
N VAL A 389 -5.10 -13.58 6.21
CA VAL A 389 -4.86 -12.31 6.93
C VAL A 389 -5.00 -12.48 8.43
N ARG A 390 -6.00 -13.24 8.86
CA ARG A 390 -6.29 -13.49 10.28
C ARG A 390 -5.30 -14.46 10.92
N GLY A 391 -4.90 -15.50 10.19
CA GLY A 391 -3.97 -16.54 10.67
C GLY A 391 -2.51 -16.11 10.66
N ASP A 392 -2.08 -15.43 9.58
CA ASP A 392 -0.69 -15.03 9.37
C ASP A 392 -0.41 -13.60 9.87
N GLY A 393 -1.45 -12.80 10.09
CA GLY A 393 -1.40 -11.39 10.46
C GLY A 393 -1.42 -10.44 9.24
N ALA A 394 -2.09 -9.30 9.41
CA ALA A 394 -2.30 -8.29 8.36
C ALA A 394 -0.98 -7.70 7.81
N ILE A 395 0.04 -7.56 8.66
CA ILE A 395 1.37 -7.08 8.25
C ILE A 395 2.05 -8.08 7.32
N ASN A 396 1.94 -9.38 7.59
CA ASN A 396 2.49 -10.44 6.73
C ASN A 396 1.73 -10.52 5.41
N ALA A 397 0.41 -10.36 5.42
CA ALA A 397 -0.38 -10.25 4.20
C ALA A 397 0.10 -9.06 3.34
N ALA A 398 0.32 -7.90 3.95
CA ALA A 398 0.89 -6.73 3.25
C ALA A 398 2.29 -7.03 2.66
N ASN A 399 3.17 -7.66 3.44
CA ASN A 399 4.50 -8.04 2.95
C ASN A 399 4.43 -9.03 1.78
N ARG A 400 3.50 -9.98 1.78
CA ARG A 400 3.25 -10.88 0.64
C ARG A 400 2.82 -10.11 -0.60
N CYS A 401 1.92 -9.12 -0.46
CA CYS A 401 1.54 -8.23 -1.57
C CYS A 401 2.75 -7.50 -2.15
N LEU A 402 3.53 -6.85 -1.29
CA LEU A 402 4.71 -6.08 -1.69
C LEU A 402 5.80 -6.96 -2.31
N SER A 403 5.94 -8.21 -1.83
CA SER A 403 6.89 -9.19 -2.38
C SER A 403 6.43 -9.73 -3.74
N HIS A 404 5.12 -9.97 -3.94
CA HIS A 404 4.58 -10.34 -5.25
C HIS A 404 4.84 -9.25 -6.28
N LEU A 405 4.74 -7.99 -5.86
CA LEU A 405 4.98 -6.80 -6.69
C LEU A 405 6.43 -6.28 -6.56
N ALA A 406 7.42 -7.15 -6.33
CA ALA A 406 8.81 -6.72 -6.16
C ALA A 406 9.38 -6.03 -7.41
N ASP A 407 8.96 -6.48 -8.60
CA ASP A 407 9.49 -6.03 -9.90
C ASP A 407 8.73 -4.87 -10.53
N VAL A 408 7.80 -4.22 -9.80
CA VAL A 408 7.07 -3.06 -10.33
C VAL A 408 7.67 -1.74 -9.82
N ASP A 409 7.59 -0.71 -10.65
CA ASP A 409 8.09 0.64 -10.33
C ASP A 409 7.12 1.40 -9.41
N LEU A 410 5.82 1.20 -9.64
CA LEU A 410 4.73 1.91 -8.96
C LEU A 410 3.68 0.92 -8.47
N ILE A 411 3.02 1.24 -7.36
CA ILE A 411 1.92 0.45 -6.80
C ILE A 411 0.70 1.35 -6.59
N TYR A 412 -0.44 0.90 -7.09
CA TYR A 412 -1.74 1.43 -6.76
C TYR A 412 -2.42 0.54 -5.74
N VAL A 413 -2.95 1.14 -4.67
CA VAL A 413 -3.71 0.44 -3.63
C VAL A 413 -5.14 0.94 -3.67
N THR A 414 -6.11 0.05 -3.85
CA THR A 414 -7.53 0.37 -3.70
C THR A 414 -8.13 -0.41 -2.55
N PHE A 415 -9.05 0.22 -1.84
CA PHE A 415 -9.78 -0.34 -0.72
C PHE A 415 -11.27 -0.13 -0.92
N ASP A 416 -11.97 -1.19 -1.30
CA ASP A 416 -13.41 -1.26 -1.21
C ASP A 416 -13.80 -1.51 0.25
N VAL A 417 -14.76 -0.75 0.77
CA VAL A 417 -15.18 -0.92 2.16
C VAL A 417 -15.93 -2.23 2.40
N ASP A 418 -16.43 -2.90 1.36
CA ASP A 418 -17.06 -4.22 1.48
C ASP A 418 -16.04 -5.36 1.68
N ALA A 419 -14.73 -5.08 1.55
CA ALA A 419 -13.68 -5.96 2.05
C ALA A 419 -13.84 -6.25 3.55
N LEU A 420 -14.43 -5.31 4.30
CA LEU A 420 -14.77 -5.50 5.70
C LEU A 420 -15.90 -6.52 5.87
N ASP A 421 -15.95 -7.15 7.05
CA ASP A 421 -17.02 -8.10 7.37
C ASP A 421 -18.38 -7.42 7.40
N SER A 422 -19.39 -8.04 6.77
CA SER A 422 -20.75 -7.50 6.68
C SER A 422 -21.44 -7.30 8.04
N THR A 423 -20.91 -7.87 9.13
CA THR A 423 -21.43 -7.64 10.48
C THR A 423 -21.06 -6.28 11.04
N ILE A 424 -19.95 -5.71 10.57
CA ILE A 424 -19.45 -4.37 10.94
C ILE A 424 -19.61 -3.34 9.83
N CYS A 425 -19.76 -3.78 8.57
CA CYS A 425 -19.86 -2.94 7.38
C CYS A 425 -21.16 -3.24 6.63
N LYS A 426 -22.25 -2.57 6.99
CA LYS A 426 -23.56 -2.68 6.33
C LYS A 426 -23.83 -1.55 5.34
N GLY A 427 -23.11 -0.44 5.46
CA GLY A 427 -23.29 0.76 4.65
C GLY A 427 -22.59 0.69 3.29
N THR A 428 -22.66 -0.45 2.61
CA THR A 428 -22.17 -0.65 1.25
C THR A 428 -23.19 -1.35 0.37
N GLY A 429 -23.00 -1.29 -0.94
CA GLY A 429 -23.93 -1.87 -1.93
C GLY A 429 -24.01 -3.40 -1.86
N THR A 430 -22.90 -4.07 -1.64
CA THR A 430 -22.69 -5.52 -1.76
C THR A 430 -21.96 -6.11 -0.55
N PRO A 431 -22.52 -6.01 0.67
CA PRO A 431 -21.85 -6.50 1.88
C PRO A 431 -21.78 -8.03 1.90
N VAL A 432 -20.59 -8.58 2.15
CA VAL A 432 -20.30 -10.03 2.18
C VAL A 432 -19.80 -10.45 3.56
N PRO A 433 -20.28 -11.57 4.15
CA PRO A 433 -19.77 -12.08 5.42
C PRO A 433 -18.35 -12.69 5.26
N GLY A 434 -17.64 -12.82 6.39
CA GLY A 434 -16.30 -13.40 6.42
C GLY A 434 -15.19 -12.42 6.01
N GLY A 435 -15.46 -11.12 6.05
CA GLY A 435 -14.53 -10.06 5.67
C GLY A 435 -13.46 -9.73 6.72
N LEU A 436 -12.68 -8.71 6.43
CA LEU A 436 -11.65 -8.17 7.32
C LEU A 436 -12.29 -7.48 8.53
N TRP A 437 -11.64 -7.57 9.68
CA TRP A 437 -11.94 -6.70 10.80
C TRP A 437 -11.27 -5.33 10.61
N ALA A 438 -11.83 -4.29 11.19
CA ALA A 438 -11.32 -2.92 11.05
C ALA A 438 -9.83 -2.78 11.40
N HIS A 439 -9.38 -3.44 12.47
CA HIS A 439 -7.97 -3.41 12.87
C HIS A 439 -7.05 -4.13 11.88
N GLU A 440 -7.53 -5.24 11.25
CA GLU A 440 -6.79 -5.95 10.18
C GLU A 440 -6.62 -5.03 8.96
N ALA A 441 -7.69 -4.35 8.54
CA ALA A 441 -7.65 -3.39 7.44
C ALA A 441 -6.71 -2.20 7.73
N VAL A 442 -6.75 -1.66 8.95
CA VAL A 442 -5.84 -0.57 9.38
C VAL A 442 -4.38 -1.01 9.32
N LEU A 443 -4.03 -2.16 9.89
CA LEU A 443 -2.65 -2.67 9.90
C LEU A 443 -2.16 -2.98 8.49
N LEU A 444 -3.01 -3.59 7.66
CA LEU A 444 -2.72 -3.88 6.25
C LEU A 444 -2.40 -2.59 5.49
N LEU A 445 -3.31 -1.61 5.54
CA LEU A 445 -3.14 -0.34 4.83
C LEU A 445 -1.95 0.47 5.34
N ARG A 446 -1.73 0.56 6.66
CA ARG A 446 -0.56 1.24 7.21
C ARG A 446 0.74 0.66 6.65
N LYS A 447 0.84 -0.67 6.57
CA LYS A 447 2.02 -1.33 6.02
C LYS A 447 2.16 -1.11 4.52
N LEU A 448 1.08 -1.21 3.74
CA LEU A 448 1.11 -0.98 2.30
C LEU A 448 1.46 0.46 1.96
N LEU A 449 0.80 1.44 2.57
CA LEU A 449 1.03 2.87 2.31
C LEU A 449 2.41 3.36 2.76
N SER A 450 3.10 2.62 3.61
CA SER A 450 4.48 2.92 3.99
C SER A 450 5.49 2.55 2.89
N ASP A 451 5.13 1.70 1.91
CA ASP A 451 6.02 1.36 0.79
C ASP A 451 6.17 2.56 -0.14
N PRO A 452 7.41 2.97 -0.47
CA PRO A 452 7.67 4.15 -1.28
C PRO A 452 7.13 4.04 -2.72
N ARG A 453 6.95 2.84 -3.26
CA ARG A 453 6.40 2.61 -4.61
C ARG A 453 4.91 2.88 -4.70
N VAL A 454 4.20 2.90 -3.56
CA VAL A 454 2.78 3.25 -3.57
C VAL A 454 2.62 4.70 -4.00
N CYS A 455 1.99 4.90 -5.15
CA CYS A 455 1.85 6.21 -5.79
C CYS A 455 0.42 6.78 -5.70
N CYS A 456 -0.54 5.96 -5.34
CA CYS A 456 -1.95 6.33 -5.23
C CYS A 456 -2.68 5.38 -4.27
N TRP A 457 -3.62 5.93 -3.51
CA TRP A 457 -4.54 5.18 -2.67
C TRP A 457 -5.98 5.60 -2.98
N GLU A 458 -6.87 4.61 -3.16
CA GLU A 458 -8.29 4.83 -3.38
C GLU A 458 -9.13 4.16 -2.29
N ILE A 459 -10.24 4.81 -1.91
CA ILE A 459 -11.28 4.25 -1.05
C ILE A 459 -12.64 4.49 -1.69
N CYS A 460 -13.51 3.46 -1.73
CA CYS A 460 -14.77 3.50 -2.46
C CYS A 460 -15.89 2.71 -1.79
N GLU A 461 -17.07 2.73 -2.40
CA GLU A 461 -18.31 2.00 -2.03
C GLU A 461 -18.88 2.35 -0.66
N ILE A 462 -18.51 3.51 -0.08
CA ILE A 462 -19.10 4.02 1.16
C ILE A 462 -20.48 4.57 0.84
N ASN A 463 -21.54 3.89 1.31
CA ASN A 463 -22.91 4.32 1.07
C ASN A 463 -23.65 4.66 2.38
N PRO A 464 -23.67 5.94 2.78
CA PRO A 464 -24.27 6.37 4.03
C PRO A 464 -25.77 6.09 4.11
N TYR A 465 -26.47 5.99 2.98
CA TYR A 465 -27.92 5.71 2.96
C TYR A 465 -28.27 4.26 3.34
N LEU A 466 -27.28 3.37 3.31
CA LEU A 466 -27.40 1.97 3.72
C LEU A 466 -26.88 1.73 5.15
N ASP A 467 -26.23 2.73 5.76
CA ASP A 467 -25.59 2.65 7.07
C ASP A 467 -26.55 3.11 8.20
N GLU A 468 -27.42 2.21 8.64
CA GLU A 468 -28.48 2.51 9.62
C GLU A 468 -27.96 3.04 10.98
N LEU A 469 -26.71 2.72 11.35
CA LEU A 469 -26.12 3.04 12.67
C LEU A 469 -24.89 3.95 12.57
N ASN A 470 -24.57 4.49 11.41
CA ASN A 470 -23.31 5.22 11.12
C ASN A 470 -22.03 4.43 11.45
N THR A 471 -22.13 3.10 11.54
CA THR A 471 -21.00 2.24 11.92
C THR A 471 -19.91 2.26 10.85
N LEU A 472 -20.31 2.19 9.57
CA LEU A 472 -19.37 2.26 8.45
C LEU A 472 -18.70 3.64 8.38
N ALA A 473 -19.46 4.71 8.66
CA ALA A 473 -18.92 6.06 8.68
C ALA A 473 -17.75 6.18 9.67
N GLU A 474 -17.91 5.68 10.89
CA GLU A 474 -16.86 5.68 11.92
C GLU A 474 -15.68 4.78 11.54
N LEU A 475 -15.93 3.58 11.01
CA LEU A 475 -14.89 2.65 10.57
C LEU A 475 -14.09 3.22 9.40
N SER A 476 -14.76 3.74 8.37
CA SER A 476 -14.12 4.34 7.20
C SER A 476 -13.29 5.56 7.59
N LEU A 477 -13.76 6.37 8.52
CA LEU A 477 -13.00 7.50 9.06
C LEU A 477 -11.75 7.02 9.82
N GLY A 478 -11.85 5.96 10.63
CA GLY A 478 -10.73 5.37 11.34
C GLY A 478 -9.65 4.83 10.38
N ILE A 479 -10.08 4.13 9.32
CA ILE A 479 -9.20 3.61 8.26
C ILE A 479 -8.55 4.77 7.50
N PHE A 480 -9.33 5.77 7.10
CA PHE A 480 -8.85 6.95 6.39
C PHE A 480 -7.82 7.72 7.21
N ARG A 481 -8.09 7.93 8.49
CA ARG A 481 -7.15 8.57 9.43
C ARG A 481 -5.83 7.81 9.52
N ALA A 482 -5.90 6.49 9.70
CA ALA A 482 -4.69 5.64 9.78
C ALA A 482 -3.83 5.72 8.51
N GLY A 483 -4.46 5.81 7.33
CA GLY A 483 -3.77 6.04 6.07
C GLY A 483 -3.12 7.42 5.99
N LEU A 484 -3.84 8.48 6.41
CA LEU A 484 -3.31 9.84 6.45
C LEU A 484 -2.09 9.96 7.37
N GLU A 485 -2.11 9.33 8.55
CA GLU A 485 -0.99 9.34 9.49
C GLU A 485 0.30 8.80 8.84
N VAL A 486 0.20 7.68 8.10
CA VAL A 486 1.34 7.10 7.38
C VAL A 486 1.84 8.04 6.28
N LEU A 487 0.92 8.62 5.52
CA LEU A 487 1.30 9.56 4.45
C LEU A 487 1.91 10.84 5.01
N GLU A 488 1.43 11.32 6.17
CA GLU A 488 2.04 12.45 6.87
C GLU A 488 3.47 12.12 7.30
N GLU A 489 3.71 10.98 7.93
CA GLU A 489 5.05 10.52 8.27
C GLU A 489 5.95 10.43 7.04
N ARG A 490 5.40 9.94 5.91
CA ARG A 490 6.11 9.78 4.65
C ARG A 490 6.49 11.10 3.99
N PHE A 491 5.66 12.14 4.08
CA PHE A 491 5.84 13.42 3.38
C PHE A 491 6.31 14.59 4.26
N SER A 492 6.02 14.62 5.56
CA SER A 492 6.42 15.72 6.48
C SER A 492 7.94 15.85 6.66
N SER A 493 8.68 14.74 6.54
CA SER A 493 10.13 14.76 6.63
C SER A 493 10.82 15.47 5.45
N ARG A 494 10.11 15.73 4.35
CA ARG A 494 10.63 16.44 3.16
C ARG A 494 10.54 17.96 3.27
N ALA A 495 9.54 18.49 3.97
CA ALA A 495 9.36 19.95 4.14
C ALA A 495 10.50 20.58 4.94
N SER A 496 11.13 19.83 5.86
CA SER A 496 12.24 20.31 6.67
C SER A 496 13.60 20.30 5.97
N SER A 497 13.76 19.58 4.87
CA SER A 497 15.04 19.49 4.11
C SER A 497 15.16 20.53 2.99
N HIS A 498 14.10 21.25 2.63
CA HIS A 498 14.15 22.33 1.64
C HIS A 498 14.18 23.73 2.27
N ALA A 499 14.17 23.84 3.59
CA ALA A 499 14.20 25.10 4.33
C ALA A 499 15.55 25.41 5.01
N SER A 500 16.58 24.63 4.70
CA SER A 500 17.96 24.88 5.23
C SER A 500 18.95 25.15 4.11
#